data_af3757e6cc21605f2646316974c179b2
#
_entry.id   af3757e6cc21605f2646316974c179b2
#
_cell.length_a   1.000
_cell.length_b   1.000
_cell.length_c   1.000
_cell.angle_alpha   90.00
_cell.angle_beta   90.00
_cell.angle_gamma   90.00
#
_symmetry.space_group_name_H-M   'P 1'
#
loop_
_entity.id
_entity.type
_entity.pdbx_description
1 polymer ?
#
loop_
_entity_poly.entity_id
_entity_poly.type
_entity_poly.pdbx_seq_one_letter_code
_entity_poly.pdbx_strand_id
1 'polypeptide(L)'
;MSTLQTTTTLRHGPANRNSLRTIASIVGWLFIVTYITSIAAKVAFYPPLFDGDYVTGPGQDTRVLWGAVFEAVLIIANIGSATFLWPVLKRQHESLAMSYVAARIMESVFIAVGVLSVLTVVTLRQSYAGAGAGAAAGLTVTGDAFLRLQEWTFGLGPSFVVGVGNGVLLGYLMYRSRLVPRRLAVLGLVGGPLIILSGAAAMVGIIELDGSWQVMAAAPEFFWELGLGIYLVVKGFKPSPVTAGMDDER
;
A
#
# COMPACT_ATOMS: atom_id res chain seq x y z
N MET A 1 10.79 -32.40 59.41
CA MET A 1 10.00 -32.37 58.16
C MET A 1 10.61 -31.33 57.25
N SER A 2 11.41 -31.75 56.30
CA SER A 2 12.13 -30.87 55.37
C SER A 2 11.36 -30.85 54.03
N THR A 3 10.79 -29.73 53.68
CA THR A 3 10.09 -29.49 52.43
C THR A 3 11.10 -29.18 51.31
N LEU A 4 11.32 -30.14 50.43
CA LEU A 4 12.09 -29.96 49.22
C LEU A 4 11.28 -29.05 48.26
N GLN A 5 11.72 -27.81 48.08
CA GLN A 5 11.24 -26.94 47.00
C GLN A 5 11.88 -27.41 45.68
N THR A 6 11.06 -28.04 44.85
CA THR A 6 11.44 -28.38 43.46
C THR A 6 11.39 -27.12 42.62
N THR A 7 12.56 -26.54 42.37
CA THR A 7 12.72 -25.40 41.44
C THR A 7 12.61 -25.95 40.02
N THR A 8 11.42 -25.82 39.41
CA THR A 8 11.21 -26.13 37.99
C THR A 8 11.85 -25.04 37.17
N THR A 9 13.07 -25.27 36.70
CA THR A 9 13.72 -24.42 35.67
C THR A 9 13.02 -24.65 34.34
N LEU A 10 12.16 -23.74 33.96
CA LEU A 10 11.57 -23.67 32.61
C LEU A 10 12.73 -23.48 31.62
N ARG A 11 13.08 -24.54 30.91
CA ARG A 11 14.00 -24.46 29.77
C ARG A 11 13.35 -23.66 28.65
N HIS A 12 13.76 -22.42 28.48
CA HIS A 12 13.42 -21.59 27.33
C HIS A 12 14.08 -22.18 26.08
N GLY A 13 13.28 -22.74 25.20
CA GLY A 13 13.74 -23.35 23.95
C GLY A 13 14.05 -22.28 22.87
N PRO A 14 14.85 -22.60 21.84
CA PRO A 14 15.29 -21.67 20.79
C PRO A 14 14.19 -21.27 19.77
N ALA A 15 12.92 -21.52 20.06
CA ALA A 15 11.83 -21.49 19.08
C ALA A 15 11.38 -20.08 18.63
N ASN A 16 11.80 -19.01 19.27
CA ASN A 16 11.10 -17.74 19.14
C ASN A 16 11.78 -16.63 18.32
N ARG A 17 13.07 -16.67 18.07
CA ARG A 17 13.74 -15.81 17.07
C ARG A 17 13.18 -16.03 15.65
N ASN A 18 12.60 -17.20 15.38
CA ASN A 18 11.96 -17.53 14.10
C ASN A 18 10.66 -16.74 13.88
N SER A 19 9.88 -16.38 14.92
CA SER A 19 8.59 -15.69 14.73
C SER A 19 8.76 -14.24 14.29
N LEU A 20 9.65 -13.46 14.92
CA LEU A 20 9.95 -12.08 14.50
C LEU A 20 10.59 -12.02 13.11
N ARG A 21 11.47 -12.97 12.81
CA ARG A 21 12.08 -13.08 11.48
C ARG A 21 11.03 -13.43 10.43
N THR A 22 10.11 -14.32 10.74
CA THR A 22 8.99 -14.69 9.85
C THR A 22 8.07 -13.51 9.61
N ILE A 23 7.66 -12.77 10.66
CA ILE A 23 6.86 -11.55 10.53
C ILE A 23 7.57 -10.54 9.63
N ALA A 24 8.83 -10.25 9.88
CA ALA A 24 9.61 -9.32 9.07
C ALA A 24 9.68 -9.75 7.59
N SER A 25 9.91 -11.04 7.34
CA SER A 25 9.97 -11.59 5.98
C SER A 25 8.62 -11.49 5.27
N ILE A 26 7.52 -11.86 5.93
CA ILE A 26 6.18 -11.75 5.37
C ILE A 26 5.87 -10.29 5.02
N VAL A 27 6.07 -9.37 5.97
CA VAL A 27 5.84 -7.94 5.75
C VAL A 27 6.70 -7.40 4.61
N GLY A 28 7.98 -7.76 4.58
CA GLY A 28 8.88 -7.34 3.53
C GLY A 28 8.45 -7.81 2.14
N TRP A 29 8.02 -9.07 2.01
CA TRP A 29 7.48 -9.59 0.75
C TRP A 29 6.16 -8.92 0.37
N LEU A 30 5.26 -8.65 1.33
CA LEU A 30 4.04 -7.92 1.06
C LEU A 30 4.31 -6.51 0.52
N PHE A 31 5.29 -5.77 1.08
CA PHE A 31 5.73 -4.49 0.51
C PHE A 31 6.29 -4.63 -0.91
N ILE A 32 7.07 -5.67 -1.20
CA ILE A 32 7.57 -5.91 -2.57
C ILE A 32 6.43 -6.25 -3.52
N VAL A 33 5.47 -7.06 -3.09
CA VAL A 33 4.28 -7.40 -3.88
C VAL A 33 3.46 -6.16 -4.21
N THR A 34 3.28 -5.20 -3.26
CA THR A 34 2.56 -3.95 -3.55
C THR A 34 3.22 -3.18 -4.69
N TYR A 35 4.55 -3.12 -4.75
CA TYR A 35 5.28 -2.47 -5.84
C TYR A 35 5.09 -3.17 -7.19
N ILE A 36 5.30 -4.49 -7.20
CA ILE A 36 5.17 -5.27 -8.44
C ILE A 36 3.76 -5.12 -9.00
N THR A 37 2.74 -5.24 -8.16
CA THR A 37 1.35 -5.22 -8.61
C THR A 37 0.89 -3.82 -9.02
N SER A 38 1.22 -2.78 -8.26
CA SER A 38 0.87 -1.39 -8.56
C SER A 38 1.54 -0.91 -9.86
N ILE A 39 2.86 -1.10 -9.99
CA ILE A 39 3.60 -0.68 -11.18
C ILE A 39 3.14 -1.45 -12.42
N ALA A 40 2.94 -2.77 -12.31
CA ALA A 40 2.45 -3.57 -13.41
C ALA A 40 1.04 -3.14 -13.86
N ALA A 41 0.13 -2.88 -12.92
CA ALA A 41 -1.21 -2.37 -13.24
C ALA A 41 -1.12 -1.06 -14.03
N LYS A 42 -0.39 -0.07 -13.52
CA LYS A 42 -0.28 1.27 -14.11
C LYS A 42 0.47 1.28 -15.45
N VAL A 43 1.61 0.59 -15.54
CA VAL A 43 2.51 0.69 -16.70
C VAL A 43 2.21 -0.36 -17.77
N ALA A 44 1.83 -1.57 -17.38
CA ALA A 44 1.65 -2.66 -18.33
C ALA A 44 0.19 -2.90 -18.73
N PHE A 45 -0.77 -2.69 -17.82
CA PHE A 45 -2.14 -3.14 -18.05
C PHE A 45 -3.12 -2.01 -18.36
N TYR A 46 -3.00 -0.85 -17.72
CA TYR A 46 -3.96 0.26 -17.85
C TYR A 46 -3.70 1.27 -18.98
N PRO A 47 -2.54 1.36 -19.67
CA PRO A 47 -2.38 2.32 -20.75
C PRO A 47 -3.53 2.32 -21.76
N PRO A 48 -4.13 1.18 -22.18
CA PRO A 48 -5.23 1.19 -23.14
C PRO A 48 -6.45 1.99 -22.68
N LEU A 49 -6.65 2.17 -21.38
CA LEU A 49 -7.77 2.97 -20.83
C LEU A 49 -7.61 4.46 -21.16
N PHE A 50 -6.38 4.94 -21.30
CA PHE A 50 -6.03 6.36 -21.43
C PHE A 50 -5.49 6.72 -22.83
N ASP A 51 -5.21 5.72 -23.68
CA ASP A 51 -4.66 5.90 -25.03
C ASP A 51 -5.78 6.07 -26.07
N GLY A 52 -6.69 7.05 -25.89
CA GLY A 52 -7.77 7.35 -26.83
C GLY A 52 -9.16 6.86 -26.38
N ASP A 53 -10.04 6.59 -27.36
CA ASP A 53 -11.42 6.24 -27.08
C ASP A 53 -11.60 4.76 -26.70
N TYR A 54 -11.25 4.41 -25.46
CA TYR A 54 -11.37 3.02 -25.00
C TYR A 54 -12.78 2.45 -25.17
N VAL A 55 -13.82 3.24 -24.85
CA VAL A 55 -15.22 2.79 -24.92
C VAL A 55 -15.66 2.50 -26.35
N THR A 56 -15.24 3.31 -27.32
CA THR A 56 -15.64 3.22 -28.73
C THR A 56 -14.67 2.42 -29.59
N GLY A 57 -13.44 2.25 -29.13
CA GLY A 57 -12.35 1.63 -29.87
C GLY A 57 -12.34 0.10 -29.80
N PRO A 58 -11.31 -0.55 -30.39
CA PRO A 58 -11.19 -2.00 -30.40
C PRO A 58 -11.00 -2.60 -28.99
N GLY A 59 -10.54 -1.79 -28.03
CA GLY A 59 -10.28 -2.13 -26.63
C GLY A 59 -9.26 -3.26 -26.47
N GLN A 60 -8.80 -3.40 -25.24
CA GLN A 60 -7.94 -4.51 -24.81
C GLN A 60 -8.45 -5.05 -23.48
N ASP A 61 -9.73 -5.45 -23.43
CA ASP A 61 -10.43 -5.80 -22.19
C ASP A 61 -9.67 -6.79 -21.34
N THR A 62 -9.17 -7.89 -21.93
CA THR A 62 -8.41 -8.90 -21.20
C THR A 62 -7.17 -8.31 -20.53
N ARG A 63 -6.47 -7.41 -21.20
CA ARG A 63 -5.29 -6.72 -20.64
C ARG A 63 -5.69 -5.85 -19.45
N VAL A 64 -6.72 -5.04 -19.60
CA VAL A 64 -7.24 -4.14 -18.56
C VAL A 64 -7.76 -4.94 -17.35
N LEU A 65 -8.48 -6.03 -17.57
CA LEU A 65 -8.98 -6.90 -16.51
C LEU A 65 -7.85 -7.54 -15.70
N TRP A 66 -6.71 -7.90 -16.32
CA TRP A 66 -5.54 -8.33 -15.57
C TRP A 66 -4.98 -7.21 -14.67
N GLY A 67 -5.04 -5.95 -15.10
CA GLY A 67 -4.70 -4.81 -14.25
C GLY A 67 -5.56 -4.76 -12.98
N ALA A 68 -6.87 -4.95 -13.12
CA ALA A 68 -7.79 -5.02 -11.99
C ALA A 68 -7.48 -6.20 -11.03
N VAL A 69 -7.07 -7.37 -11.57
CA VAL A 69 -6.61 -8.50 -10.75
C VAL A 69 -5.34 -8.14 -9.97
N PHE A 70 -4.37 -7.46 -10.61
CA PHE A 70 -3.15 -7.01 -9.94
C PHE A 70 -3.44 -6.01 -8.82
N GLU A 71 -4.37 -5.07 -9.02
CA GLU A 71 -4.79 -4.15 -7.96
C GLU A 71 -5.57 -4.86 -6.83
N ALA A 72 -6.32 -5.92 -7.13
CA ALA A 72 -6.94 -6.75 -6.09
C ALA A 72 -5.87 -7.45 -5.22
N VAL A 73 -4.78 -7.94 -5.83
CA VAL A 73 -3.63 -8.49 -5.10
C VAL A 73 -2.93 -7.39 -4.28
N LEU A 74 -2.80 -6.18 -4.84
CA LEU A 74 -2.28 -5.01 -4.13
C LEU A 74 -3.07 -4.71 -2.86
N ILE A 75 -4.41 -4.70 -2.91
CA ILE A 75 -5.29 -4.50 -1.75
C ILE A 75 -4.99 -5.53 -0.66
N ILE A 76 -4.91 -6.80 -1.02
CA ILE A 76 -4.60 -7.90 -0.07
C ILE A 76 -3.23 -7.69 0.57
N ALA A 77 -2.22 -7.34 -0.23
CA ALA A 77 -0.86 -7.12 0.26
C ALA A 77 -0.77 -5.88 1.18
N ASN A 78 -1.49 -4.81 0.86
CA ASN A 78 -1.58 -3.60 1.68
C ASN A 78 -2.14 -3.90 3.07
N ILE A 79 -3.33 -4.49 3.14
CA ILE A 79 -3.98 -4.85 4.41
C ILE A 79 -3.13 -5.88 5.16
N GLY A 80 -2.60 -6.88 4.45
CA GLY A 80 -1.73 -7.89 5.02
C GLY A 80 -0.48 -7.29 5.67
N SER A 81 0.21 -6.36 5.01
CA SER A 81 1.41 -5.72 5.56
C SER A 81 1.14 -5.03 6.91
N ALA A 82 0.02 -4.32 7.01
CA ALA A 82 -0.37 -3.62 8.23
C ALA A 82 -0.80 -4.57 9.35
N THR A 83 -1.57 -5.59 9.03
CA THR A 83 -2.05 -6.58 10.02
C THR A 83 -0.91 -7.42 10.59
N PHE A 84 0.06 -7.82 9.77
CA PHE A 84 1.26 -8.53 10.24
C PHE A 84 2.22 -7.64 11.03
N LEU A 85 2.28 -6.32 10.76
CA LEU A 85 3.05 -5.37 11.56
C LEU A 85 2.39 -5.02 12.89
N TRP A 86 1.07 -5.11 13.01
CA TRP A 86 0.31 -4.72 14.19
C TRP A 86 0.86 -5.28 15.52
N PRO A 87 1.15 -6.60 15.66
CA PRO A 87 1.65 -7.16 16.91
C PRO A 87 2.97 -6.52 17.39
N VAL A 88 3.79 -6.05 16.47
CA VAL A 88 5.07 -5.39 16.74
C VAL A 88 4.86 -3.92 17.09
N LEU A 89 4.09 -3.19 16.26
CA LEU A 89 3.93 -1.74 16.38
C LEU A 89 3.10 -1.34 17.61
N LYS A 90 2.06 -2.10 17.98
CA LYS A 90 1.21 -1.80 19.14
C LYS A 90 1.98 -1.74 20.46
N ARG A 91 3.09 -2.48 20.58
CA ARG A 91 3.95 -2.48 21.76
C ARG A 91 4.71 -1.17 21.96
N GLN A 92 4.87 -0.39 20.90
CA GLN A 92 5.47 0.94 20.99
C GLN A 92 4.44 2.01 21.32
N HIS A 93 3.33 2.03 20.55
CA HIS A 93 2.25 2.99 20.72
C HIS A 93 0.98 2.48 20.03
N GLU A 94 0.04 2.00 20.83
CA GLU A 94 -1.15 1.31 20.33
C GLU A 94 -1.99 2.19 19.38
N SER A 95 -2.28 3.43 19.79
CA SER A 95 -3.10 4.34 18.98
C SER A 95 -2.44 4.67 17.63
N LEU A 96 -1.12 4.93 17.57
CA LEU A 96 -0.44 5.19 16.31
C LEU A 96 -0.36 3.95 15.42
N ALA A 97 -0.18 2.78 16.02
CA ALA A 97 -0.21 1.52 15.29
C ALA A 97 -1.61 1.25 14.71
N MET A 98 -2.69 1.54 15.46
CA MET A 98 -4.06 1.44 14.95
C MET A 98 -4.32 2.47 13.83
N SER A 99 -3.85 3.70 13.99
CA SER A 99 -3.95 4.73 12.95
C SER A 99 -3.25 4.31 11.66
N TYR A 100 -2.09 3.64 11.78
CA TYR A 100 -1.40 3.07 10.62
C TYR A 100 -2.24 1.99 9.92
N VAL A 101 -2.81 1.04 10.67
CA VAL A 101 -3.69 0.01 10.10
C VAL A 101 -4.90 0.66 9.43
N ALA A 102 -5.54 1.64 10.06
CA ALA A 102 -6.67 2.36 9.50
C ALA A 102 -6.31 3.09 8.19
N ALA A 103 -5.14 3.74 8.14
CA ALA A 103 -4.65 4.39 6.92
C ALA A 103 -4.43 3.39 5.78
N ARG A 104 -3.85 2.20 6.06
CA ARG A 104 -3.68 1.15 5.05
C ARG A 104 -5.00 0.57 4.55
N ILE A 105 -5.99 0.44 5.42
CA ILE A 105 -7.34 0.04 5.01
C ILE A 105 -7.97 1.14 4.14
N MET A 106 -7.87 2.42 4.54
CA MET A 106 -8.42 3.53 3.76
C MET A 106 -7.78 3.63 2.38
N GLU A 107 -6.47 3.50 2.27
CA GLU A 107 -5.77 3.41 0.99
C GLU A 107 -6.33 2.28 0.12
N SER A 108 -6.51 1.09 0.72
CA SER A 108 -7.09 -0.07 0.02
C SER A 108 -8.52 0.16 -0.43
N VAL A 109 -9.32 0.93 0.31
CA VAL A 109 -10.67 1.34 -0.09
C VAL A 109 -10.63 2.23 -1.34
N PHE A 110 -9.72 3.21 -1.40
CA PHE A 110 -9.56 4.03 -2.61
C PHE A 110 -9.14 3.18 -3.81
N ILE A 111 -8.20 2.26 -3.65
CA ILE A 111 -7.80 1.34 -4.73
C ILE A 111 -9.01 0.50 -5.17
N ALA A 112 -9.81 -0.03 -4.24
CA ALA A 112 -11.00 -0.81 -4.56
C ALA A 112 -12.03 -0.01 -5.37
N VAL A 113 -12.25 1.27 -5.04
CA VAL A 113 -13.11 2.17 -5.82
C VAL A 113 -12.53 2.38 -7.23
N GLY A 114 -11.20 2.53 -7.35
CA GLY A 114 -10.52 2.60 -8.64
C GLY A 114 -10.73 1.34 -9.49
N VAL A 115 -10.58 0.15 -8.88
CA VAL A 115 -10.86 -1.13 -9.54
C VAL A 115 -12.31 -1.21 -10.03
N LEU A 116 -13.27 -0.83 -9.20
CA LEU A 116 -14.68 -0.81 -9.60
C LEU A 116 -14.93 0.16 -10.77
N SER A 117 -14.25 1.31 -10.78
CA SER A 117 -14.31 2.27 -11.89
C SER A 117 -13.80 1.64 -13.19
N VAL A 118 -12.64 0.98 -13.16
CA VAL A 118 -12.08 0.27 -14.32
C VAL A 118 -13.01 -0.82 -14.83
N LEU A 119 -13.53 -1.67 -13.94
CA LEU A 119 -14.47 -2.74 -14.31
C LEU A 119 -15.75 -2.18 -14.94
N THR A 120 -16.25 -1.03 -14.44
CA THR A 120 -17.40 -0.34 -14.99
C THR A 120 -17.12 0.15 -16.41
N VAL A 121 -15.95 0.75 -16.67
CA VAL A 121 -15.54 1.21 -18.01
C VAL A 121 -15.48 0.04 -19.01
N VAL A 122 -14.93 -1.11 -18.61
CA VAL A 122 -14.93 -2.33 -19.44
C VAL A 122 -16.34 -2.79 -19.75
N THR A 123 -17.25 -2.78 -18.75
CA THR A 123 -18.65 -3.15 -18.94
C THR A 123 -19.39 -2.21 -19.89
N LEU A 124 -19.16 -0.88 -19.77
CA LEU A 124 -19.72 0.13 -20.68
C LEU A 124 -19.27 -0.10 -22.12
N ARG A 125 -17.98 -0.37 -22.31
CA ARG A 125 -17.43 -0.70 -23.63
C ARG A 125 -18.09 -1.94 -24.24
N GLN A 126 -18.28 -3.00 -23.47
CA GLN A 126 -18.95 -4.21 -23.94
C GLN A 126 -20.41 -3.94 -24.32
N SER A 127 -21.07 -3.03 -23.60
CA SER A 127 -22.43 -2.59 -23.91
C SER A 127 -22.49 -1.70 -25.14
N TYR A 128 -21.42 -0.97 -25.45
CA TYR A 128 -21.33 -0.07 -26.60
C TYR A 128 -21.47 -0.82 -27.93
N ALA A 129 -20.93 -2.00 -28.07
CA ALA A 129 -20.95 -2.80 -29.30
C ALA A 129 -22.37 -3.13 -29.80
N GLY A 130 -23.40 -3.05 -28.95
CA GLY A 130 -24.80 -3.27 -29.29
C GLY A 130 -25.67 -1.99 -29.27
N ALA A 131 -25.07 -0.81 -29.02
CA ALA A 131 -25.82 0.43 -28.78
C ALA A 131 -26.12 1.20 -30.08
N GLY A 132 -27.32 1.78 -30.18
CA GLY A 132 -27.62 2.76 -31.22
C GLY A 132 -26.89 4.09 -31.00
N ALA A 133 -26.74 4.92 -32.05
CA ALA A 133 -25.92 6.13 -32.07
C ALA A 133 -26.19 7.11 -30.91
N GLY A 134 -27.45 7.26 -30.48
CA GLY A 134 -27.79 8.15 -29.34
C GLY A 134 -27.37 7.61 -28.00
N ALA A 135 -27.39 6.28 -27.78
CA ALA A 135 -26.93 5.64 -26.57
C ALA A 135 -25.39 5.61 -26.50
N ALA A 136 -24.72 5.48 -27.63
CA ALA A 136 -23.29 5.47 -27.76
C ALA A 136 -22.62 6.71 -27.15
N ALA A 137 -23.12 7.92 -27.44
CA ALA A 137 -22.58 9.16 -26.87
C ALA A 137 -22.69 9.20 -25.33
N GLY A 138 -23.81 8.71 -24.77
CA GLY A 138 -23.99 8.62 -23.32
C GLY A 138 -23.02 7.65 -22.65
N LEU A 139 -22.75 6.51 -23.29
CA LEU A 139 -21.79 5.52 -22.77
C LEU A 139 -20.37 6.06 -22.73
N THR A 140 -19.95 6.82 -23.78
CA THR A 140 -18.61 7.45 -23.82
C THR A 140 -18.43 8.46 -22.70
N VAL A 141 -19.38 9.40 -22.53
CA VAL A 141 -19.30 10.41 -21.45
C VAL A 141 -19.26 9.73 -20.07
N THR A 142 -20.06 8.69 -19.88
CA THR A 142 -20.07 7.94 -18.62
C THR A 142 -18.74 7.22 -18.40
N GLY A 143 -18.16 6.62 -19.43
CA GLY A 143 -16.85 5.98 -19.36
C GLY A 143 -15.74 6.96 -18.93
N ASP A 144 -15.71 8.14 -19.56
CA ASP A 144 -14.76 9.20 -19.21
C ASP A 144 -14.90 9.64 -17.74
N ALA A 145 -16.13 9.75 -17.24
CA ALA A 145 -16.36 10.09 -15.83
C ALA A 145 -15.77 9.04 -14.87
N PHE A 146 -15.89 7.75 -15.18
CA PHE A 146 -15.27 6.67 -14.38
C PHE A 146 -13.74 6.63 -14.50
N LEU A 147 -13.17 6.98 -15.66
CA LEU A 147 -11.72 7.11 -15.80
C LEU A 147 -11.19 8.25 -14.93
N ARG A 148 -11.87 9.42 -14.91
CA ARG A 148 -11.50 10.52 -13.99
C ARG A 148 -11.64 10.12 -12.52
N LEU A 149 -12.66 9.34 -12.17
CA LEU A 149 -12.79 8.81 -10.81
C LEU A 149 -11.61 7.91 -10.46
N GLN A 150 -11.17 7.04 -11.36
CA GLN A 150 -10.01 6.17 -11.15
C GLN A 150 -8.73 6.98 -10.94
N GLU A 151 -8.48 8.04 -11.73
CA GLU A 151 -7.33 8.94 -11.55
C GLU A 151 -7.34 9.58 -10.14
N TRP A 152 -8.49 10.09 -9.69
CA TRP A 152 -8.61 10.70 -8.37
C TRP A 152 -8.49 9.69 -7.22
N THR A 153 -8.97 8.47 -7.38
CA THR A 153 -8.79 7.44 -6.36
C THR A 153 -7.32 7.07 -6.17
N PHE A 154 -6.53 7.08 -7.26
CA PHE A 154 -5.09 6.88 -7.20
C PHE A 154 -4.38 8.07 -6.52
N GLY A 155 -4.75 9.29 -6.86
CA GLY A 155 -4.22 10.50 -6.24
C GLY A 155 -4.52 10.62 -4.74
N LEU A 156 -5.69 10.15 -4.29
CA LEU A 156 -6.06 10.18 -2.87
C LEU A 156 -5.51 8.98 -2.07
N GLY A 157 -5.65 7.78 -2.57
CA GLY A 157 -5.23 6.55 -1.86
C GLY A 157 -3.71 6.35 -1.89
N PRO A 158 -3.15 5.84 -2.98
CA PRO A 158 -1.72 5.56 -3.13
C PRO A 158 -0.80 6.78 -3.05
N SER A 159 -1.33 7.99 -3.14
CA SER A 159 -0.54 9.22 -2.93
C SER A 159 -0.81 9.84 -1.57
N PHE A 160 -1.93 10.52 -1.37
CA PHE A 160 -2.18 11.31 -0.15
C PHE A 160 -2.26 10.43 1.11
N VAL A 161 -3.08 9.36 1.10
CA VAL A 161 -3.29 8.51 2.29
C VAL A 161 -2.03 7.69 2.61
N VAL A 162 -1.29 7.25 1.60
CA VAL A 162 -0.01 6.55 1.80
C VAL A 162 1.01 7.42 2.52
N GLY A 163 1.04 8.73 2.19
CA GLY A 163 1.89 9.68 2.88
C GLY A 163 1.60 9.77 4.38
N VAL A 164 0.32 9.72 4.77
CA VAL A 164 -0.08 9.67 6.19
C VAL A 164 0.30 8.32 6.81
N GLY A 165 -0.06 7.22 6.17
CA GLY A 165 0.12 5.86 6.70
C GLY A 165 1.57 5.42 6.72
N ASN A 166 2.14 5.20 5.56
CA ASN A 166 3.50 4.66 5.42
C ASN A 166 4.58 5.71 5.69
N GLY A 167 4.39 6.93 5.18
CA GLY A 167 5.37 7.99 5.37
C GLY A 167 5.43 8.47 6.81
N VAL A 168 4.39 9.11 7.30
CA VAL A 168 4.41 9.76 8.61
C VAL A 168 4.29 8.73 9.74
N LEU A 169 3.21 7.91 9.76
CA LEU A 169 2.94 7.03 10.90
C LEU A 169 3.94 5.89 10.99
N LEU A 170 4.12 5.11 9.93
CA LEU A 170 5.06 3.99 9.93
C LEU A 170 6.50 4.50 10.00
N GLY A 171 6.86 5.55 9.26
CA GLY A 171 8.17 6.17 9.32
C GLY A 171 8.53 6.61 10.75
N TYR A 172 7.61 7.26 11.46
CA TYR A 172 7.78 7.66 12.86
C TYR A 172 7.96 6.45 13.79
N LEU A 173 7.09 5.45 13.68
CA LEU A 173 7.15 4.24 14.50
C LEU A 173 8.48 3.50 14.28
N MET A 174 8.93 3.34 13.04
CA MET A 174 10.21 2.69 12.71
C MET A 174 11.43 3.52 13.14
N TYR A 175 11.34 4.85 13.05
CA TYR A 175 12.40 5.73 13.53
C TYR A 175 12.59 5.67 15.05
N ARG A 176 11.49 5.70 15.80
CA ARG A 176 11.48 5.66 17.27
C ARG A 176 11.88 4.30 17.82
N SER A 177 11.33 3.23 17.28
CA SER A 177 11.62 1.85 17.71
C SER A 177 13.03 1.37 17.34
N ARG A 178 13.66 1.99 16.33
CA ARG A 178 14.92 1.52 15.73
C ARG A 178 14.85 0.09 15.16
N LEU A 179 13.67 -0.40 14.86
CA LEU A 179 13.48 -1.72 14.23
C LEU A 179 14.17 -1.82 12.86
N VAL A 180 14.38 -0.67 12.20
CA VAL A 180 15.16 -0.53 10.97
C VAL A 180 16.20 0.59 11.12
N PRO A 181 17.17 0.74 10.19
CA PRO A 181 18.10 1.86 10.21
C PRO A 181 17.36 3.20 10.18
N ARG A 182 17.69 4.11 11.09
CA ARG A 182 17.06 5.43 11.16
C ARG A 182 17.13 6.22 9.85
N ARG A 183 18.25 6.09 9.11
CA ARG A 183 18.42 6.74 7.80
C ARG A 183 17.33 6.30 6.81
N LEU A 184 16.93 5.03 6.86
CA LEU A 184 15.84 4.51 6.04
C LEU A 184 14.50 5.09 6.48
N ALA A 185 14.20 5.11 7.78
CA ALA A 185 12.94 5.66 8.32
C ALA A 185 12.80 7.18 8.08
N VAL A 186 13.90 7.93 7.99
CA VAL A 186 13.89 9.36 7.64
C VAL A 186 13.36 9.60 6.23
N LEU A 187 13.58 8.68 5.28
CA LEU A 187 13.00 8.80 3.93
C LEU A 187 11.47 8.85 3.98
N GLY A 188 10.83 8.01 4.81
CA GLY A 188 9.39 8.06 5.02
C GLY A 188 8.93 9.34 5.71
N LEU A 189 9.67 9.77 6.76
CA LEU A 189 9.35 11.02 7.48
C LEU A 189 9.50 12.29 6.62
N VAL A 190 10.28 12.24 5.56
CA VAL A 190 10.42 13.32 4.56
C VAL A 190 9.41 13.09 3.43
N GLY A 191 9.32 11.87 2.91
CA GLY A 191 8.46 11.51 1.79
C GLY A 191 6.97 11.68 2.11
N GLY A 192 6.55 11.23 3.32
CA GLY A 192 5.16 11.36 3.74
C GLY A 192 4.62 12.80 3.65
N PRO A 193 5.22 13.78 4.32
CA PRO A 193 4.82 15.19 4.17
C PRO A 193 4.89 15.71 2.73
N LEU A 194 5.90 15.35 1.96
CA LEU A 194 6.04 15.80 0.57
C LEU A 194 4.89 15.28 -0.31
N ILE A 195 4.56 13.99 -0.20
CA ILE A 195 3.48 13.42 -1.01
C ILE A 195 2.10 13.91 -0.55
N ILE A 196 1.91 14.16 0.76
CA ILE A 196 0.68 14.79 1.28
C ILE A 196 0.53 16.19 0.72
N LEU A 197 1.58 17.01 0.77
CA LEU A 197 1.54 18.40 0.28
C LEU A 197 1.33 18.46 -1.24
N SER A 198 1.99 17.58 -2.00
CA SER A 198 1.80 17.52 -3.45
C SER A 198 0.39 17.04 -3.82
N GLY A 199 -0.17 16.04 -3.09
CA GLY A 199 -1.55 15.61 -3.27
C GLY A 199 -2.55 16.74 -2.97
N ALA A 200 -2.35 17.47 -1.87
CA ALA A 200 -3.17 18.64 -1.55
C ALA A 200 -3.06 19.74 -2.63
N ALA A 201 -1.85 20.02 -3.13
CA ALA A 201 -1.63 20.99 -4.20
C ALA A 201 -2.33 20.57 -5.52
N ALA A 202 -2.36 19.26 -5.83
CA ALA A 202 -3.12 18.75 -6.97
C ALA A 202 -4.63 18.90 -6.78
N MET A 203 -5.15 18.63 -5.56
CA MET A 203 -6.59 18.80 -5.27
C MET A 203 -7.09 20.24 -5.46
N VAL A 204 -6.24 21.24 -5.15
CA VAL A 204 -6.59 22.65 -5.33
C VAL A 204 -6.15 23.22 -6.68
N GLY A 205 -5.63 22.39 -7.58
CA GLY A 205 -5.27 22.77 -8.94
C GLY A 205 -3.98 23.57 -9.08
N ILE A 206 -3.10 23.58 -8.06
CA ILE A 206 -1.79 24.26 -8.13
C ILE A 206 -0.80 23.48 -8.99
N ILE A 207 -0.89 22.15 -8.96
CA ILE A 207 -0.10 21.24 -9.80
C ILE A 207 -1.03 20.22 -10.47
N GLU A 208 -0.54 19.65 -11.57
CA GLU A 208 -1.28 18.57 -12.25
C GLU A 208 -1.22 17.27 -11.46
N LEU A 209 -2.35 16.56 -11.42
CA LEU A 209 -2.43 15.20 -10.89
C LEU A 209 -1.55 14.29 -11.76
N ASP A 210 -0.75 13.44 -11.12
CA ASP A 210 0.27 12.61 -11.80
C ASP A 210 1.34 13.41 -12.61
N GLY A 211 1.40 14.73 -12.43
CA GLY A 211 2.41 15.58 -13.05
C GLY A 211 3.81 15.39 -12.47
N SER A 212 4.83 15.93 -13.15
CA SER A 212 6.25 15.77 -12.78
C SER A 212 6.55 16.20 -11.34
N TRP A 213 5.89 17.24 -10.83
CA TRP A 213 6.06 17.70 -9.46
C TRP A 213 5.59 16.68 -8.43
N GLN A 214 4.47 16.02 -8.70
CA GLN A 214 3.93 14.97 -7.82
C GLN A 214 4.82 13.74 -7.83
N VAL A 215 5.32 13.33 -9.00
CA VAL A 215 6.29 12.22 -9.14
C VAL A 215 7.58 12.50 -8.36
N MET A 216 8.12 13.73 -8.45
CA MET A 216 9.32 14.12 -7.69
C MET A 216 9.06 14.11 -6.18
N ALA A 217 7.90 14.60 -5.73
CA ALA A 217 7.53 14.61 -4.33
C ALA A 217 7.32 13.19 -3.77
N ALA A 218 6.89 12.23 -4.60
CA ALA A 218 6.70 10.85 -4.21
C ALA A 218 8.02 10.04 -4.13
N ALA A 219 9.11 10.51 -4.73
CA ALA A 219 10.36 9.75 -4.81
C ALA A 219 10.92 9.31 -3.44
N PRO A 220 11.01 10.15 -2.38
CA PRO A 220 11.50 9.71 -1.08
C PRO A 220 10.62 8.63 -0.45
N GLU A 221 9.28 8.72 -0.61
CA GLU A 221 8.34 7.73 -0.12
C GLU A 221 8.50 6.40 -0.86
N PHE A 222 8.67 6.47 -2.18
CA PHE A 222 8.98 5.31 -3.01
C PHE A 222 10.21 4.55 -2.49
N PHE A 223 11.32 5.26 -2.27
CA PHE A 223 12.56 4.63 -1.78
C PHE A 223 12.43 4.15 -0.33
N TRP A 224 11.62 4.82 0.48
CA TRP A 224 11.31 4.39 1.83
C TRP A 224 10.64 3.01 1.84
N GLU A 225 9.51 2.87 1.18
CA GLU A 225 8.73 1.64 1.19
C GLU A 225 9.47 0.47 0.54
N LEU A 226 10.04 0.68 -0.66
CA LEU A 226 10.82 -0.34 -1.35
C LEU A 226 12.04 -0.76 -0.51
N GLY A 227 12.75 0.21 0.04
CA GLY A 227 13.90 -0.03 0.92
C GLY A 227 13.50 -0.77 2.19
N LEU A 228 12.35 -0.45 2.79
CA LEU A 228 11.79 -1.15 3.94
C LEU A 228 11.48 -2.60 3.60
N GLY A 229 10.79 -2.84 2.49
CA GLY A 229 10.47 -4.19 2.01
C GLY A 229 11.72 -5.06 1.84
N ILE A 230 12.69 -4.57 1.07
CA ILE A 230 13.97 -5.26 0.84
C ILE A 230 14.71 -5.49 2.16
N TYR A 231 14.80 -4.45 3.01
CA TYR A 231 15.49 -4.55 4.29
C TYR A 231 14.89 -5.64 5.18
N LEU A 232 13.57 -5.68 5.31
CA LEU A 232 12.86 -6.66 6.14
C LEU A 232 13.03 -8.10 5.61
N VAL A 233 13.01 -8.30 4.29
CA VAL A 233 13.28 -9.62 3.70
C VAL A 233 14.72 -10.06 3.97
N VAL A 234 15.70 -9.20 3.77
CA VAL A 234 17.13 -9.57 3.84
C VAL A 234 17.64 -9.62 5.28
N LYS A 235 17.33 -8.60 6.09
CA LYS A 235 17.90 -8.41 7.44
C LYS A 235 16.93 -8.72 8.57
N GLY A 236 15.61 -8.57 8.35
CA GLY A 236 14.62 -8.63 9.43
C GLY A 236 14.62 -7.38 10.32
N PHE A 237 13.93 -7.46 11.45
CA PHE A 237 13.98 -6.40 12.45
C PHE A 237 15.32 -6.37 13.19
N LYS A 238 15.78 -5.16 13.50
CA LYS A 238 16.92 -4.99 14.43
C LYS A 238 16.47 -5.29 15.86
N PRO A 239 17.39 -5.76 16.72
CA PRO A 239 17.12 -5.85 18.15
C PRO A 239 16.64 -4.49 18.69
N SER A 240 15.51 -4.50 19.40
CA SER A 240 14.87 -3.29 19.91
C SER A 240 14.17 -3.62 21.25
N PRO A 241 14.09 -2.66 22.19
CA PRO A 241 13.28 -2.83 23.40
C PRO A 241 11.81 -3.16 23.09
N VAL A 242 11.28 -2.72 21.95
CA VAL A 242 9.89 -3.00 21.50
C VAL A 242 9.66 -4.49 21.25
N THR A 243 10.69 -5.21 20.81
CA THR A 243 10.63 -6.65 20.53
C THR A 243 11.13 -7.52 21.69
N ALA A 244 11.68 -6.91 22.76
CA ALA A 244 12.08 -7.64 23.95
C ALA A 244 10.87 -8.34 24.59
N GLY A 245 11.00 -9.64 24.90
CA GLY A 245 9.92 -10.47 25.46
C GLY A 245 8.88 -10.97 24.45
N MET A 246 8.87 -10.53 23.19
CA MET A 246 8.05 -11.20 22.16
C MET A 246 8.49 -12.64 21.92
N ASP A 247 9.68 -12.93 22.33
CA ASP A 247 10.27 -14.25 22.28
C ASP A 247 9.77 -15.20 23.39
N ASP A 248 9.06 -14.69 24.41
CA ASP A 248 8.67 -15.46 25.61
C ASP A 248 7.14 -15.72 25.70
N GLU A 249 6.29 -15.09 24.89
CA GLU A 249 4.83 -15.07 25.07
C GLU A 249 4.03 -16.08 24.21
N ARG A 250 4.66 -17.16 23.64
CA ARG A 250 3.91 -18.21 22.92
C ARG A 250 4.43 -19.60 23.21
#